data_585f0fe24f35efa6953ba5549578fa18
#
_entry.id   585f0fe24f35efa6953ba5549578fa18
#
_cell.length_a   1.000
_cell.length_b   1.000
_cell.length_c   1.000
_cell.angle_alpha   90.00
_cell.angle_beta   90.00
_cell.angle_gamma   90.00
#
_symmetry.space_group_name_H-M   'P 1'
#
loop_
_entity.id
_entity.type
_entity.pdbx_description
1 polymer ?
#
loop_
_entity_poly.entity_id
_entity_poly.type
_entity_poly.pdbx_seq_one_letter_code
_entity_poly.pdbx_strand_id
1 'polypeptide(L)' 'MKIVSYNVNGIRAAINKGLLQWINDYQPDVLCFQELKATPDQIPLIDFEMMGYHHYWFPAQKKGYSGVGLITTQE' A
#
# COMPACT_ATOMS: atom_id res chain seq x y z
N MET A 1 12.22 -13.86 -4.93
CA MET A 1 11.07 -12.96 -4.82
C MET A 1 11.08 -12.23 -3.48
N LYS A 2 10.90 -10.92 -3.50
CA LYS A 2 10.89 -10.13 -2.27
C LYS A 2 9.44 -9.91 -1.82
N ILE A 3 9.07 -10.51 -0.70
CA ILE A 3 7.74 -10.37 -0.12
C ILE A 3 7.89 -9.62 1.21
N VAL A 4 7.19 -8.51 1.35
CA VAL A 4 7.29 -7.66 2.53
C VAL A 4 5.90 -7.49 3.16
N SER A 5 5.86 -7.53 4.47
CA SER A 5 4.66 -7.23 5.25
C SER A 5 4.96 -6.00 6.09
N TYR A 6 4.10 -5.00 6.00
CA TYR A 6 4.36 -3.71 6.64
C TYR A 6 3.09 -3.13 7.26
N ASN A 7 3.15 -2.89 8.55
CA ASN A 7 2.10 -2.16 9.23
C ASN A 7 2.35 -0.68 9.00
N VAL A 8 1.55 -0.05 8.15
CA VAL A 8 1.77 1.34 7.77
C VAL A 8 1.26 2.34 8.81
N ASN A 9 0.42 1.88 9.73
CA ASN A 9 -0.19 2.75 10.74
C ASN A 9 -0.75 4.03 10.09
N GLY A 10 -1.55 3.84 9.05
CA GLY A 10 -2.08 4.92 8.23
C GLY A 10 -1.23 5.10 6.97
N ILE A 11 -1.77 4.64 5.81
CA ILE A 11 -1.00 4.67 4.57
C ILE A 11 -0.72 6.11 4.10
N ARG A 12 -1.62 7.04 4.37
CA ARG A 12 -1.40 8.44 3.97
C ARG A 12 -0.20 9.03 4.70
N ALA A 13 -0.08 8.75 6.00
CA ALA A 13 1.07 9.20 6.78
C ALA A 13 2.36 8.53 6.30
N ALA A 14 2.29 7.23 6.00
CA ALA A 14 3.45 6.50 5.51
C ALA A 14 3.95 7.08 4.18
N ILE A 15 3.02 7.42 3.27
CA ILE A 15 3.36 8.03 1.99
C ILE A 15 4.03 9.38 2.21
N ASN A 16 3.54 10.19 3.12
CA ASN A 16 4.14 11.48 3.44
C ASN A 16 5.56 11.33 4.01
N LYS A 17 5.85 10.19 4.59
CA LYS A 17 7.18 9.90 5.17
C LYS A 17 8.12 9.21 4.18
N GLY A 18 7.71 9.03 2.93
CA GLY A 18 8.59 8.50 1.90
C GLY A 18 8.32 7.07 1.47
N LEU A 19 7.12 6.53 1.74
CA LEU A 19 6.80 5.15 1.36
C LEU A 19 6.99 4.88 -0.13
N LEU A 20 6.52 5.80 -0.99
CA LEU A 20 6.62 5.59 -2.44
C LEU A 20 8.08 5.53 -2.89
N GLN A 21 8.93 6.38 -2.33
CA GLN A 21 10.36 6.36 -2.65
C GLN A 21 10.99 5.05 -2.19
N TRP A 22 10.61 4.58 -0.99
CA TRP A 22 11.12 3.32 -0.48
C TRP A 22 10.74 2.15 -1.39
N ILE A 23 9.47 2.13 -1.87
CA ILE A 23 9.01 1.08 -2.78
C ILE A 23 9.82 1.12 -4.06
N ASN A 24 10.06 2.32 -4.59
CA ASN A 24 10.82 2.48 -5.83
C ASN A 24 12.27 2.01 -5.66
N ASP A 25 12.86 2.25 -4.51
CA ASP A 25 14.25 1.87 -4.25
C ASP A 25 14.39 0.38 -3.96
N TYR A 26 13.52 -0.17 -3.13
CA TYR A 26 13.61 -1.56 -2.72
C TYR A 26 13.03 -2.52 -3.76
N GLN A 27 12.00 -2.10 -4.46
CA GLN A 27 11.29 -2.87 -5.48
C GLN A 27 10.81 -4.22 -4.97
N PRO A 28 9.96 -4.25 -3.93
CA PRO A 28 9.39 -5.51 -3.48
C PRO A 28 8.52 -6.10 -4.59
N ASP A 29 8.48 -7.42 -4.68
CA ASP A 29 7.58 -8.09 -5.63
C ASP A 29 6.16 -8.09 -5.09
N VAL A 30 6.01 -8.29 -3.78
CA VAL A 30 4.73 -8.27 -3.08
C VAL A 30 4.91 -7.45 -1.81
N LEU A 31 4.02 -6.50 -1.59
CA LEU A 31 4.01 -5.70 -0.37
C LEU A 31 2.60 -5.73 0.22
N CYS A 32 2.49 -6.29 1.41
CA CYS A 32 1.24 -6.38 2.13
C CYS A 32 1.19 -5.27 3.18
N PHE A 33 0.09 -4.52 3.19
CA PHE A 33 -0.11 -3.42 4.13
C PHE A 33 -1.12 -3.82 5.20
N GLN A 34 -0.83 -3.51 6.45
CA GLN A 34 -1.79 -3.60 7.55
C GLN A 34 -2.05 -2.19 8.07
N GLU A 35 -3.22 -2.01 8.67
CA GLU A 35 -3.65 -0.73 9.27
C GLU A 35 -3.59 0.42 8.28
N LEU A 36 -4.29 0.24 7.15
CA LEU A 36 -4.38 1.28 6.12
C LEU A 36 -4.97 2.58 6.64
N LYS A 37 -6.02 2.50 7.44
CA LYS A 37 -6.75 3.66 7.98
C LYS A 37 -7.18 4.64 6.89
N ALA A 38 -7.54 4.11 5.72
CA ALA A 38 -7.94 4.88 4.55
C ALA A 38 -8.79 4.03 3.63
N THR A 39 -9.62 4.68 2.84
CA THR A 39 -10.37 4.03 1.77
C THR A 39 -9.62 4.21 0.45
N PRO A 40 -9.90 3.37 -0.57
CA PRO A 40 -9.16 3.45 -1.84
C PRO A 40 -9.16 4.84 -2.48
N ASP A 41 -10.22 5.61 -2.30
CA ASP A 41 -10.31 6.96 -2.84
C ASP A 41 -9.32 7.92 -2.19
N GLN A 42 -8.74 7.55 -1.06
CA GLN A 42 -7.74 8.34 -0.35
C GLN A 42 -6.31 7.86 -0.62
N ILE A 43 -6.14 6.87 -1.48
CA ILE A 43 -4.87 6.23 -1.76
C ILE A 43 -4.45 6.59 -3.19
N PRO A 44 -3.16 6.93 -3.44
CA PRO A 44 -2.70 7.28 -4.77
C PRO A 44 -2.52 6.03 -5.65
N LEU A 45 -3.64 5.45 -6.08
CA LEU A 45 -3.64 4.18 -6.83
C LEU A 45 -2.82 4.26 -8.11
N ILE A 46 -2.91 5.41 -8.81
CA ILE A 46 -2.19 5.60 -10.07
C ILE A 46 -0.68 5.52 -9.86
N ASP A 47 -0.18 6.03 -8.74
CA ASP A 47 1.26 5.96 -8.46
C ASP A 47 1.74 4.52 -8.38
N PHE A 48 0.96 3.63 -7.75
CA PHE A 48 1.31 2.23 -7.69
C PHE A 48 1.26 1.58 -9.07
N GLU A 49 0.25 1.93 -9.87
CA GLU A 49 0.13 1.40 -11.23
C GLU A 49 1.31 1.83 -12.10
N MET A 50 1.71 3.08 -11.98
CA MET A 50 2.84 3.60 -12.74
C MET A 50 4.17 2.95 -12.36
N MET A 51 4.26 2.45 -11.13
CA MET A 51 5.44 1.71 -10.70
C MET A 51 5.41 0.24 -11.11
N GLY A 52 4.35 -0.19 -11.81
CA GLY A 52 4.24 -1.56 -12.30
C GLY A 52 3.51 -2.52 -11.37
N TYR A 53 2.75 -2.02 -10.43
CA TYR A 53 2.06 -2.86 -9.46
C TYR A 53 0.57 -2.99 -9.79
N HIS A 54 0.06 -4.21 -9.62
CA HIS A 54 -1.36 -4.48 -9.43
C HIS A 54 -1.66 -4.25 -7.95
N HIS A 55 -2.87 -3.80 -7.63
CA HIS A 55 -3.18 -3.45 -6.25
C HIS A 55 -4.57 -3.94 -5.86
N TYR A 56 -4.72 -4.27 -4.58
CA TYR A 56 -5.95 -4.83 -4.03
C TYR A 56 -6.13 -4.23 -2.64
N TRP A 57 -7.34 -3.70 -2.34
CA TRP A 57 -7.60 -2.97 -1.11
C TRP A 57 -8.84 -3.50 -0.42
N PHE A 58 -8.71 -3.76 0.85
CA PHE A 58 -9.79 -4.30 1.69
C PHE A 58 -9.93 -3.39 2.91
N PRO A 59 -10.62 -2.23 2.75
CA PRO A 59 -10.76 -1.29 3.86
C PRO A 59 -11.66 -1.86 4.94
N ALA A 60 -11.44 -1.42 6.18
CA ALA A 60 -12.32 -1.79 7.28
C ALA A 60 -13.67 -1.13 7.07
N GLN A 61 -14.74 -1.75 7.61
CA GLN A 61 -16.07 -1.18 7.50
C GLN A 61 -16.18 0.13 8.24
N LYS A 62 -15.46 0.27 9.35
CA LYS A 62 -15.47 1.51 10.12
C LYS A 62 -14.38 2.43 9.63
N LYS A 63 -14.79 3.60 9.16
CA LYS A 63 -13.88 4.59 8.57
C LYS A 63 -12.80 5.01 9.55
N GLY A 64 -11.56 5.12 9.08
CA GLY A 64 -10.42 5.54 9.90
C GLY A 64 -9.81 4.44 10.75
N TYR A 65 -10.37 3.25 10.69
CA TYR A 65 -9.83 2.08 11.39
C TYR A 65 -9.00 1.24 10.45
N SER A 66 -8.52 0.11 10.91
CA SER A 66 -7.58 -0.75 10.19
C SER A 66 -7.88 -0.89 8.69
N GLY A 67 -7.83 -2.08 8.16
CA GLY A 67 -7.91 -2.35 6.73
C GLY A 67 -6.59 -2.87 6.23
N VAL A 68 -6.64 -3.70 5.20
CA VAL A 68 -5.44 -4.31 4.62
C VAL A 68 -5.39 -4.05 3.14
N GLY A 69 -4.19 -4.10 2.57
CA GLY A 69 -4.01 -3.95 1.15
C GLY A 69 -2.80 -4.73 0.68
N LEU A 70 -2.69 -4.83 -0.63
CA LEU A 70 -1.64 -5.61 -1.26
C LEU A 70 -1.28 -4.95 -2.58
N ILE A 71 0.02 -4.78 -2.81
CA ILE A 71 0.50 -4.48 -4.16
C ILE A 71 1.43 -5.60 -4.59
N THR A 72 1.40 -5.93 -5.87
CA THR A 72 2.19 -7.04 -6.41
C THR A 72 2.54 -6.79 -7.87
N THR A 73 3.72 -7.24 -8.28
CA THR A 73 4.11 -7.21 -9.69
C THR A 73 3.50 -8.40 -10.45
N GLN A 74 2.90 -9.34 -9.75
CA GLN A 74 2.26 -10.53 -10.33
C GLN A 74 0.74 -10.34 -10.37
N GLU A 75 0.09 -10.85 -11.40
CA GLU A 75 -1.37 -10.85 -11.45
C GLU A 75 -1.99 -11.88 -10.53
#